data_94dcb2d158bcdcd9c98d3075f0669a31
#
_entry.id   94dcb2d158bcdcd9c98d3075f0669a31
#
_cell.length_a   1.000
_cell.length_b   1.000
_cell.length_c   1.000
_cell.angle_alpha   90.00
_cell.angle_beta   90.00
_cell.angle_gamma   90.00
#
_symmetry.space_group_name_H-M   'P 1'
#
loop_
_entity.id
_entity.type
_entity.pdbx_description
1 polymer ?
#
loop_
_entity_poly.entity_id
_entity_poly.type
_entity_poly.pdbx_seq_one_letter_code
_entity_poly.pdbx_strand_id
1 'polypeptide(L)'
;FGCLEEPLNPLLLMLSAGATFVARTFAGNITETKKIMQAAITHKGFSYVDIIQPCITFFDTRDYFKERIYWLDENFPTNDLKVAMEKVQENTSKVPLGIFYKIQKPTFEEELWKI
;
A
#
# COMPACT_ATOMS: atom_id res chain seq x y z
N PHE A 1 6.02 26.59 7.63
CA PHE A 1 5.06 26.64 6.54
C PHE A 1 4.59 25.24 6.19
N GLY A 2 3.31 25.11 5.94
CA GLY A 2 2.69 23.86 5.56
C GLY A 2 1.47 24.13 4.71
N CYS A 3 0.88 23.09 4.19
CA CYS A 3 -0.39 23.17 3.49
C CYS A 3 -1.52 23.09 4.50
N LEU A 4 -2.54 23.91 4.33
CA LEU A 4 -3.73 23.87 5.19
C LEU A 4 -4.67 22.73 4.83
N GLU A 5 -4.47 22.12 3.68
CA GLU A 5 -5.28 21.02 3.20
C GLU A 5 -4.90 19.72 3.88
N GLU A 6 -5.89 18.87 4.12
CA GLU A 6 -5.66 17.54 4.65
C GLU A 6 -4.97 16.67 3.60
N PRO A 7 -3.99 15.86 4.01
CA PRO A 7 -3.31 14.99 3.08
C PRO A 7 -4.22 13.90 2.53
N LEU A 8 -4.11 13.62 1.25
CA LEU A 8 -4.80 12.51 0.62
C LEU A 8 -4.20 11.20 1.12
N ASN A 9 -5.05 10.22 1.42
CA ASN A 9 -4.62 8.86 1.72
C ASN A 9 -4.78 8.00 0.46
N PRO A 10 -3.70 7.78 -0.30
CA PRO A 10 -3.82 7.06 -1.57
C PRO A 10 -4.19 5.58 -1.39
N LEU A 11 -3.79 4.95 -0.30
CA LEU A 11 -4.14 3.56 -0.05
C LEU A 11 -5.64 3.41 0.19
N LEU A 12 -6.23 4.29 0.98
CA LEU A 12 -7.66 4.29 1.22
C LEU A 12 -8.43 4.58 -0.07
N LEU A 13 -7.92 5.52 -0.86
CA LEU A 13 -8.52 5.86 -2.15
C LEU A 13 -8.55 4.64 -3.09
N MET A 14 -7.44 3.91 -3.18
CA MET A 14 -7.35 2.73 -4.06
C MET A 14 -8.22 1.58 -3.56
N LEU A 15 -8.29 1.37 -2.24
CA LEU A 15 -9.20 0.37 -1.68
C LEU A 15 -10.65 0.73 -2.01
N SER A 16 -11.01 2.00 -1.85
CA SER A 16 -12.37 2.48 -2.16
C SER A 16 -12.69 2.40 -3.65
N ALA A 17 -11.67 2.57 -4.51
CA ALA A 17 -11.83 2.50 -5.96
C ALA A 17 -11.92 1.06 -6.48
N GLY A 18 -11.73 0.06 -5.63
CA GLY A 18 -11.87 -1.33 -6.03
C GLY A 18 -10.58 -2.04 -6.40
N ALA A 19 -9.42 -1.50 -6.02
CA ALA A 19 -8.16 -2.20 -6.23
C ALA A 19 -8.19 -3.55 -5.50
N THR A 20 -7.69 -4.59 -6.15
CA THR A 20 -7.71 -5.96 -5.63
C THR A 20 -6.39 -6.37 -4.99
N PHE A 21 -5.37 -5.54 -5.14
CA PHE A 21 -4.07 -5.70 -4.48
C PHE A 21 -3.59 -4.32 -4.05
N VAL A 22 -3.43 -4.11 -2.75
CA VAL A 22 -2.96 -2.83 -2.21
C VAL A 22 -1.86 -3.09 -1.19
N ALA A 23 -0.72 -2.46 -1.39
CA ALA A 23 0.45 -2.66 -0.55
C ALA A 23 1.23 -1.35 -0.38
N ARG A 24 2.04 -1.31 0.65
CA ARG A 24 3.00 -0.23 0.89
C ARG A 24 4.36 -0.83 1.24
N THR A 25 5.41 -0.23 0.71
CA THR A 25 6.78 -0.61 1.03
C THR A 25 7.65 0.63 1.24
N PHE A 26 8.89 0.41 1.61
CA PHE A 26 9.86 1.46 1.88
C PHE A 26 11.06 1.28 0.96
N ALA A 27 11.44 2.34 0.26
CA ALA A 27 12.52 2.29 -0.72
C ALA A 27 13.87 1.88 -0.12
N GLY A 28 14.05 2.12 1.17
CA GLY A 28 15.28 1.70 1.88
C GLY A 28 15.41 0.19 2.08
N ASN A 29 14.32 -0.57 1.88
CA ASN A 29 14.34 -2.03 1.95
C ASN A 29 14.10 -2.60 0.56
N ILE A 30 15.18 -2.76 -0.19
CA ILE A 30 15.13 -3.21 -1.59
C ILE A 30 14.59 -4.64 -1.71
N THR A 31 15.00 -5.52 -0.81
CA THR A 31 14.58 -6.93 -0.85
C THR A 31 13.07 -7.08 -0.73
N GLU A 32 12.47 -6.44 0.27
CA GLU A 32 11.02 -6.51 0.46
C GLU A 32 10.27 -5.75 -0.63
N THR A 33 10.82 -4.63 -1.11
CA THR A 33 10.22 -3.88 -2.22
C THR A 33 10.15 -4.74 -3.47
N LYS A 34 11.21 -5.48 -3.80
CA LYS A 34 11.20 -6.41 -4.93
C LYS A 34 10.11 -7.47 -4.78
N LYS A 35 9.99 -8.08 -3.61
CA LYS A 35 8.98 -9.11 -3.36
C LYS A 35 7.56 -8.57 -3.56
N ILE A 36 7.29 -7.40 -3.01
CA ILE A 36 5.97 -6.76 -3.13
C ILE A 36 5.68 -6.38 -4.58
N MET A 37 6.65 -5.82 -5.29
CA MET A 37 6.49 -5.46 -6.69
C MET A 37 6.24 -6.69 -7.56
N GLN A 38 6.96 -7.78 -7.33
CA GLN A 38 6.73 -9.03 -8.04
C GLN A 38 5.32 -9.57 -7.78
N ALA A 39 4.88 -9.54 -6.53
CA ALA A 39 3.54 -9.98 -6.17
C ALA A 39 2.48 -9.10 -6.86
N ALA A 40 2.70 -7.80 -6.91
CA ALA A 40 1.78 -6.85 -7.55
C ALA A 40 1.69 -7.07 -9.07
N ILE A 41 2.84 -7.33 -9.72
CA ILE A 41 2.90 -7.53 -11.17
C ILE A 41 2.25 -8.86 -11.57
N THR A 42 2.45 -9.91 -10.77
CA THR A 42 1.88 -11.23 -11.07
C THR A 42 0.42 -11.37 -10.65
N HIS A 43 -0.08 -10.42 -9.85
CA HIS A 43 -1.48 -10.41 -9.44
C HIS A 43 -2.37 -10.05 -10.63
N LYS A 44 -3.40 -10.86 -10.88
CA LYS A 44 -4.40 -10.58 -11.90
C LYS A 44 -5.46 -9.67 -11.33
N GLY A 45 -5.52 -8.44 -11.82
CA GLY A 45 -6.47 -7.45 -11.36
C GLY A 45 -5.83 -6.06 -11.29
N PHE A 46 -6.38 -5.21 -10.44
CA PHE A 46 -5.89 -3.87 -10.22
C PHE A 46 -4.96 -3.86 -9.01
N SER A 47 -3.66 -3.68 -9.26
CA SER A 47 -2.65 -3.61 -8.20
C SER A 47 -2.19 -2.18 -7.98
N TYR A 48 -2.07 -1.79 -6.71
CA TYR A 48 -1.52 -0.51 -6.30
C TYR A 48 -0.46 -0.70 -5.22
N VAL A 49 0.71 -0.13 -5.44
CA VAL A 49 1.82 -0.18 -4.47
C VAL A 49 2.29 1.24 -4.18
N ASP A 50 2.26 1.61 -2.90
CA ASP A 50 2.77 2.88 -2.41
C ASP A 50 4.20 2.65 -1.90
N ILE A 51 5.18 3.32 -2.51
CA ILE A 51 6.59 3.20 -2.13
C ILE A 51 7.01 4.47 -1.42
N ILE A 52 7.23 4.39 -0.11
CA ILE A 52 7.72 5.51 0.67
C ILE A 52 9.18 5.75 0.30
N GLN A 53 9.47 6.91 -0.25
CA GLN A 53 10.80 7.27 -0.71
C GLN A 53 11.22 8.62 -0.12
N PRO A 54 12.08 8.62 0.90
CA PRO A 54 12.60 9.87 1.45
C PRO A 54 13.46 10.62 0.42
N CYS A 55 13.24 11.90 0.29
CA CYS A 55 14.07 12.76 -0.56
C CYS A 55 15.16 13.40 0.27
N ILE A 56 16.41 12.97 0.10
CA ILE A 56 17.54 13.46 0.88
C ILE A 56 18.00 14.86 0.46
N THR A 57 17.59 15.32 -0.72
CA THR A 57 18.03 16.61 -1.26
C THR A 57 17.21 17.78 -0.71
N PHE A 58 15.88 17.64 -0.71
CA PHE A 58 15.00 18.73 -0.29
C PHE A 58 14.63 18.66 1.19
N PHE A 59 14.24 17.49 1.64
CA PHE A 59 13.81 17.29 3.03
C PHE A 59 14.09 15.84 3.40
N ASP A 60 15.18 15.65 4.14
CA ASP A 60 15.62 14.29 4.50
C ASP A 60 14.76 13.74 5.62
N THR A 61 13.87 12.80 5.28
CA THR A 61 12.96 12.14 6.20
C THR A 61 13.36 10.70 6.51
N ARG A 62 14.60 10.30 6.18
CA ARG A 62 15.04 8.91 6.39
C ARG A 62 14.90 8.47 7.84
N ASP A 63 15.40 9.28 8.78
CA ASP A 63 15.34 8.94 10.20
C ASP A 63 13.90 8.94 10.71
N TYR A 64 13.10 9.90 10.23
CA TYR A 64 11.69 9.98 10.57
C TYR A 64 10.95 8.68 10.23
N PHE A 65 11.15 8.16 9.02
CA PHE A 65 10.49 6.93 8.62
C PHE A 65 11.09 5.70 9.26
N LYS A 66 12.41 5.62 9.42
CA LYS A 66 13.07 4.47 10.07
C LYS A 66 12.54 4.21 11.47
N GLU A 67 12.21 5.25 12.21
CA GLU A 67 11.68 5.13 13.56
C GLU A 67 10.21 4.70 13.59
N ARG A 68 9.47 4.93 12.51
CA ARG A 68 8.01 4.79 12.47
C ARG A 68 7.51 3.62 11.66
N ILE A 69 8.28 3.15 10.69
CA ILE A 69 7.85 2.03 9.84
C ILE A 69 7.88 0.72 10.61
N TYR A 70 6.90 -0.12 10.34
CA TYR A 70 6.88 -1.49 10.81
C TYR A 70 6.18 -2.36 9.77
N TRP A 71 6.58 -3.63 9.72
CA TRP A 71 5.98 -4.58 8.78
C TRP A 71 4.77 -5.23 9.42
N LEU A 72 3.73 -5.45 8.63
CA LEU A 72 2.55 -6.16 9.09
C LEU A 72 2.91 -7.59 9.48
N ASP A 73 2.20 -8.10 10.49
CA ASP A 73 2.36 -9.46 10.96
C ASP A 73 2.01 -10.46 9.85
N GLU A 74 2.67 -11.62 9.83
CA GLU A 74 2.40 -12.69 8.87
C GLU A 74 0.94 -13.16 8.92
N ASN A 75 0.31 -13.03 10.06
CA ASN A 75 -1.08 -13.43 10.26
C ASN A 75 -2.09 -12.32 9.92
N PHE A 76 -1.61 -11.18 9.40
CA PHE A 76 -2.51 -10.09 9.04
C PHE A 76 -3.48 -10.55 7.94
N PRO A 77 -4.81 -10.39 8.15
CA PRO A 77 -5.79 -10.85 7.16
C PRO A 77 -5.81 -9.93 5.94
N THR A 78 -5.33 -10.43 4.80
CA THR A 78 -5.26 -9.64 3.56
C THR A 78 -6.53 -9.72 2.72
N ASN A 79 -7.49 -10.54 3.12
CA ASN A 79 -8.74 -10.76 2.38
C ASN A 79 -9.94 -10.00 2.93
N ASP A 80 -9.74 -9.15 3.92
CA ASP A 80 -10.81 -8.39 4.57
C ASP A 80 -10.66 -6.90 4.27
N LEU A 81 -11.58 -6.38 3.46
CA LEU A 81 -11.56 -4.96 3.05
C LEU A 81 -11.68 -4.02 4.23
N LYS A 82 -12.53 -4.34 5.19
CA LYS A 82 -12.73 -3.49 6.36
C LYS A 82 -11.46 -3.39 7.20
N VAL A 83 -10.79 -4.51 7.44
CA VAL A 83 -9.52 -4.54 8.17
C VAL A 83 -8.45 -3.77 7.44
N ALA A 84 -8.38 -3.91 6.10
CA ALA A 84 -7.45 -3.16 5.28
C ALA A 84 -7.69 -1.66 5.38
N MET A 85 -8.95 -1.23 5.27
CA MET A 85 -9.32 0.19 5.38
C MET A 85 -8.98 0.78 6.74
N GLU A 86 -9.20 0.03 7.81
CA GLU A 86 -8.85 0.46 9.15
C GLU A 86 -7.34 0.61 9.31
N LYS A 87 -6.58 -0.35 8.79
CA LYS A 87 -5.12 -0.35 8.91
C LYS A 87 -4.49 0.80 8.14
N VAL A 88 -4.94 1.11 6.93
CA VAL A 88 -4.37 2.21 6.14
C VAL A 88 -4.73 3.59 6.70
N GLN A 89 -5.75 3.67 7.54
CA GLN A 89 -6.15 4.90 8.23
C GLN A 89 -5.57 5.03 9.63
N GLU A 90 -4.70 4.11 10.02
CA GLU A 90 -4.11 4.13 11.36
C GLU A 90 -3.42 5.47 11.61
N ASN A 91 -4.00 6.25 12.50
CA ASN A 91 -3.53 7.60 12.79
C ASN A 91 -2.64 7.59 14.02
N THR A 92 -1.53 6.88 13.91
CA THR A 92 -0.53 6.81 14.96
C THR A 92 0.78 7.39 14.44
N SER A 93 1.78 7.46 15.31
CA SER A 93 3.14 7.82 14.92
C SER A 93 3.82 6.70 14.12
N LYS A 94 3.11 5.59 13.86
CA LYS A 94 3.67 4.42 13.16
C LYS A 94 3.11 4.32 11.73
N VAL A 95 3.94 3.78 10.84
CA VAL A 95 3.61 3.61 9.43
C VAL A 95 3.66 2.12 9.09
N PRO A 96 2.50 1.48 8.87
CA PRO A 96 2.47 0.05 8.53
C PRO A 96 2.92 -0.18 7.08
N LEU A 97 3.72 -1.21 6.88
CA LEU A 97 4.23 -1.65 5.58
C LEU A 97 3.83 -3.10 5.33
N GLY A 98 3.62 -3.44 4.08
CA GLY A 98 3.29 -4.79 3.65
C GLY A 98 2.09 -4.82 2.73
N ILE A 99 1.52 -6.00 2.55
CA ILE A 99 0.32 -6.19 1.74
C ILE A 99 -0.90 -6.03 2.64
N PHE A 100 -1.70 -5.00 2.38
CA PHE A 100 -2.91 -4.71 3.16
C PHE A 100 -4.10 -5.51 2.65
N TYR A 101 -4.18 -5.71 1.33
CA TYR A 101 -5.34 -6.30 0.71
C TYR A 101 -4.94 -7.06 -0.55
N LYS A 102 -5.44 -8.28 -0.68
CA LYS A 102 -5.18 -9.11 -1.85
C LYS A 102 -6.35 -10.09 -2.00
N ILE A 103 -7.14 -9.93 -3.05
CA ILE A 103 -8.27 -10.81 -3.35
C ILE A 103 -8.27 -11.15 -4.84
N GLN A 104 -8.95 -12.23 -5.17
CA GLN A 104 -9.15 -12.64 -6.56
C GLN A 104 -10.53 -12.18 -7.03
N LYS A 105 -10.52 -11.43 -8.13
CA LYS A 105 -11.74 -11.05 -8.84
C LYS A 105 -11.46 -11.18 -10.33
N PRO A 106 -12.47 -11.43 -11.16
CA PRO A 106 -12.29 -11.38 -12.60
C PRO A 106 -11.76 -10.02 -13.04
N THR A 107 -10.82 -10.01 -13.99
CA THR A 107 -10.35 -8.76 -14.58
C THR A 107 -11.40 -8.17 -15.49
N PHE A 108 -11.21 -6.90 -15.87
CA PHE A 108 -12.09 -6.23 -16.82
C PHE A 108 -12.19 -7.04 -18.14
N GLU A 109 -11.06 -7.52 -18.63
CA GLU A 109 -11.00 -8.31 -19.85
C GLU A 109 -11.76 -9.62 -19.74
N GLU A 110 -11.61 -10.31 -18.60
CA GLU A 110 -12.34 -11.56 -18.33
C GLU A 110 -13.84 -11.34 -18.31
N GLU A 111 -14.30 -10.26 -17.67
CA GLU A 111 -15.72 -9.91 -17.65
C GLU A 111 -16.23 -9.50 -19.04
N LEU A 112 -15.41 -8.75 -19.78
CA LEU A 112 -15.77 -8.29 -21.12
C LEU A 112 -16.01 -9.47 -22.08
N TRP A 113 -15.18 -10.52 -22.00
CA TRP A 113 -15.29 -11.68 -22.86
C TRP A 113 -16.50 -12.56 -22.55
N LYS A 114 -17.18 -12.34 -21.43
CA LYS A 114 -18.42 -13.07 -21.09
C LYS A 114 -19.66 -12.47 -21.72
N ILE A 115 -19.55 -11.28 -22.26
CA ILE A 115 -20.65 -10.61 -22.96
C ILE A 115 -20.69 -11.15 -24.40
#